data_655d82cb47411a264bba8673dd8ac738
#
_entry.id   655d82cb47411a264bba8673dd8ac738
#
_cell.length_a   1.000
_cell.length_b   1.000
_cell.length_c   1.000
_cell.angle_alpha   90.00
_cell.angle_beta   90.00
_cell.angle_gamma   90.00
#
_symmetry.space_group_name_H-M   'P 1'
#
loop_
_entity.id
_entity.type
_entity.pdbx_description
1 polymer ?
#
loop_
_entity_poly.entity_id
_entity_poly.type
_entity_poly.pdbx_seq_one_letter_code
_entity_poly.pdbx_strand_id
1 'polypeptide(L)'
;VSRTPEFLPLSDDAVVAVTGPSGRHAALIEDAFKVLLETPGGGIKITGDVKGRSSAKRALIALAERADAGHEVVEADIRVAVGEAHSAGGQASPRAVRRGAVSPKTKNQARYMESMTRHPLVFGLGPAGTGKTFLAVAQGAGMLLRGEVDRLIVTRPAVEAGEKLGFLPGDLNEKVDPYMAPVWEALTDIMGAEQLRRRRDKGEIEVAPIAFMRGRTLAHAFVIVDEAQNCSRLQMKMVLTRLGEGARMVVTGDPTQIDLLNPRDSGLAHAVSILEGVEGVDVARFTATDVVRHPLVERIVKAYDADAALLATPR
;
A
#
# COMPACT_ATOMS: atom_id res chain seq x y z
N VAL A 1 36.53 3.94 22.86
CA VAL A 1 35.49 3.85 21.80
C VAL A 1 36.13 4.35 20.52
N SER A 2 36.34 3.45 19.54
CA SER A 2 37.01 3.79 18.27
C SER A 2 36.15 4.81 17.49
N ARG A 3 36.66 6.04 17.37
CA ARG A 3 36.11 7.13 16.55
C ARG A 3 36.68 7.12 15.12
N THR A 4 37.07 5.97 14.59
CA THR A 4 37.59 5.90 13.22
C THR A 4 36.47 6.32 12.25
N PRO A 5 36.66 7.37 11.45
CA PRO A 5 35.66 7.81 10.50
C PRO A 5 35.42 6.75 9.43
N GLU A 6 34.19 6.65 8.93
CA GLU A 6 33.81 5.77 7.82
C GLU A 6 33.51 6.63 6.61
N PHE A 7 34.06 6.29 5.44
CA PHE A 7 33.80 7.01 4.20
C PHE A 7 32.79 6.25 3.34
N LEU A 8 31.74 6.97 2.90
CA LEU A 8 30.71 6.47 2.01
C LEU A 8 30.89 7.15 0.66
N PRO A 9 31.36 6.44 -0.39
CA PRO A 9 31.50 7.02 -1.73
C PRO A 9 30.10 7.26 -2.34
N LEU A 10 29.86 8.46 -2.87
CA LEU A 10 28.62 8.88 -3.52
C LEU A 10 28.97 9.84 -4.66
N SER A 11 28.10 9.91 -5.69
CA SER A 11 28.19 10.93 -6.72
C SER A 11 27.99 12.34 -6.13
N ASP A 12 28.57 13.36 -6.75
CA ASP A 12 28.43 14.74 -6.26
C ASP A 12 26.94 15.17 -6.25
N ASP A 13 26.16 14.76 -7.25
CA ASP A 13 24.72 15.03 -7.31
C ASP A 13 23.97 14.37 -6.14
N ALA A 14 24.30 13.12 -5.81
CA ALA A 14 23.73 12.42 -4.66
C ALA A 14 24.12 13.08 -3.34
N VAL A 15 25.38 13.54 -3.19
CA VAL A 15 25.84 14.28 -2.01
C VAL A 15 25.03 15.55 -1.81
N VAL A 16 24.83 16.35 -2.87
CA VAL A 16 24.04 17.58 -2.82
C VAL A 16 22.58 17.28 -2.43
N ALA A 17 21.96 16.28 -3.05
CA ALA A 17 20.57 15.90 -2.79
C ALA A 17 20.38 15.43 -1.34
N VAL A 18 21.28 14.60 -0.83
CA VAL A 18 21.18 14.01 0.52
C VAL A 18 21.51 15.02 1.63
N THR A 19 22.46 15.93 1.39
CA THR A 19 22.78 17.00 2.37
C THR A 19 21.74 18.11 2.38
N GLY A 20 21.06 18.31 1.25
CA GLY A 20 19.96 19.26 1.09
C GLY A 20 20.38 20.73 1.11
N PRO A 21 19.40 21.63 0.89
CA PRO A 21 19.67 23.07 0.85
C PRO A 21 20.33 23.54 2.15
N SER A 22 21.50 24.19 2.03
CA SER A 22 22.30 24.72 3.15
C SER A 22 22.63 23.67 4.23
N GLY A 23 22.74 22.37 3.87
CA GLY A 23 23.06 21.30 4.80
C GLY A 23 21.92 20.91 5.78
N ARG A 24 20.68 21.33 5.52
CA ARG A 24 19.54 21.09 6.42
C ARG A 24 19.22 19.61 6.60
N HIS A 25 19.32 18.82 5.55
CA HIS A 25 19.10 17.39 5.62
C HIS A 25 20.22 16.68 6.40
N ALA A 26 21.48 17.09 6.15
CA ALA A 26 22.62 16.56 6.91
C ALA A 26 22.45 16.79 8.41
N ALA A 27 22.05 18.00 8.84
CA ALA A 27 21.82 18.33 10.25
C ALA A 27 20.77 17.43 10.91
N LEU A 28 19.69 17.07 10.19
CA LEU A 28 18.66 16.13 10.72
C LEU A 28 19.21 14.71 10.91
N ILE A 29 20.07 14.25 10.00
CA ILE A 29 20.72 12.94 10.08
C ILE A 29 21.74 12.92 11.21
N GLU A 30 22.55 13.97 11.34
CA GLU A 30 23.54 14.14 12.41
C GLU A 30 22.90 14.11 13.78
N ASP A 31 21.80 14.87 13.96
CA ASP A 31 21.08 14.90 15.24
C ASP A 31 20.44 13.57 15.55
N ALA A 32 19.83 12.90 14.58
CA ALA A 32 19.15 11.63 14.77
C ALA A 32 20.11 10.50 15.20
N PHE A 33 21.29 10.42 14.60
CA PHE A 33 22.24 9.33 14.85
C PHE A 33 23.44 9.72 15.71
N LYS A 34 23.52 10.98 16.16
CA LYS A 34 24.64 11.52 16.94
C LYS A 34 25.99 11.31 16.26
N VAL A 35 26.03 11.60 14.97
CA VAL A 35 27.21 11.53 14.10
C VAL A 35 27.53 12.91 13.54
N LEU A 36 28.74 13.07 12.98
CA LEU A 36 29.14 14.23 12.20
C LEU A 36 29.31 13.78 10.75
N LEU A 37 28.77 14.55 9.81
CA LEU A 37 28.87 14.34 8.37
C LEU A 37 29.76 15.42 7.74
N GLU A 38 30.78 14.99 7.04
CA GLU A 38 31.68 15.86 6.30
C GLU A 38 31.67 15.46 4.81
N THR A 39 31.75 16.44 3.90
CA THR A 39 31.73 16.22 2.45
C THR A 39 33.06 16.62 1.83
N PRO A 40 34.11 15.79 1.97
CA PRO A 40 35.44 16.12 1.46
C PRO A 40 35.58 16.04 -0.07
N GLY A 41 34.52 15.66 -0.79
CA GLY A 41 34.47 15.35 -2.21
C GLY A 41 34.41 13.85 -2.50
N GLY A 42 33.63 13.46 -3.53
CA GLY A 42 33.43 12.07 -3.92
C GLY A 42 32.67 11.22 -2.91
N GLY A 43 31.98 11.82 -1.93
CA GLY A 43 31.18 11.10 -0.94
C GLY A 43 31.04 11.83 0.39
N ILE A 44 30.56 11.10 1.39
CA ILE A 44 30.31 11.59 2.76
C ILE A 44 31.16 10.81 3.76
N LYS A 45 31.89 11.53 4.59
CA LYS A 45 32.64 11.00 5.72
C LYS A 45 31.80 11.07 6.98
N ILE A 46 31.59 9.93 7.65
CA ILE A 46 30.71 9.77 8.82
C ILE A 46 31.59 9.54 10.05
N THR A 47 31.50 10.40 11.05
CA THR A 47 32.25 10.33 12.31
C THR A 47 31.28 10.18 13.47
N GLY A 48 31.47 9.18 14.35
CA GLY A 48 30.62 8.92 15.49
C GLY A 48 30.89 7.55 16.12
N ASP A 49 29.99 7.08 16.97
CA ASP A 49 30.08 5.70 17.47
C ASP A 49 29.73 4.67 16.39
N VAL A 50 30.07 3.40 16.60
CA VAL A 50 29.86 2.34 15.60
C VAL A 50 28.40 2.17 15.21
N LYS A 51 27.48 2.28 16.18
CA LYS A 51 26.06 2.12 15.96
C LYS A 51 25.48 3.30 15.17
N GLY A 52 25.82 4.52 15.60
CA GLY A 52 25.40 5.75 14.92
C GLY A 52 25.90 5.80 13.48
N ARG A 53 27.19 5.52 13.24
CA ARG A 53 27.75 5.47 11.89
C ARG A 53 27.04 4.45 11.01
N SER A 54 26.83 3.22 11.49
CA SER A 54 26.15 2.18 10.73
C SER A 54 24.70 2.55 10.40
N SER A 55 23.99 3.22 11.31
CA SER A 55 22.63 3.69 11.06
C SER A 55 22.60 4.88 10.10
N ALA A 56 23.46 5.86 10.28
CA ALA A 56 23.60 6.99 9.38
C ALA A 56 23.96 6.54 7.96
N LYS A 57 24.93 5.61 7.82
CA LYS A 57 25.30 5.04 6.53
C LYS A 57 24.12 4.41 5.80
N ARG A 58 23.27 3.62 6.50
CA ARG A 58 22.08 3.04 5.89
C ARG A 58 21.09 4.09 5.40
N ALA A 59 20.81 5.11 6.23
CA ALA A 59 19.93 6.20 5.84
C ALA A 59 20.48 6.96 4.63
N LEU A 60 21.77 7.27 4.61
CA LEU A 60 22.44 7.98 3.51
C LEU A 60 22.40 7.16 2.20
N ILE A 61 22.61 5.85 2.25
CA ILE A 61 22.51 4.98 1.07
C ILE A 61 21.09 5.00 0.50
N ALA A 62 20.07 4.84 1.35
CA ALA A 62 18.68 4.85 0.92
C ALA A 62 18.27 6.18 0.26
N LEU A 63 18.74 7.30 0.79
CA LEU A 63 18.48 8.63 0.25
C LEU A 63 19.26 8.89 -1.06
N ALA A 64 20.50 8.41 -1.17
CA ALA A 64 21.31 8.50 -2.38
C ALA A 64 20.69 7.69 -3.53
N GLU A 65 20.26 6.45 -3.28
CA GLU A 65 19.56 5.62 -4.26
C GLU A 65 18.27 6.29 -4.77
N ARG A 66 17.57 7.03 -3.90
CA ARG A 66 16.40 7.81 -4.27
C ARG A 66 16.78 8.99 -5.19
N ALA A 67 17.85 9.70 -4.88
CA ALA A 67 18.37 10.80 -5.70
C ALA A 67 18.85 10.31 -7.07
N ASP A 68 19.62 9.22 -7.11
CA ASP A 68 20.13 8.60 -8.34
C ASP A 68 18.98 8.07 -9.24
N ALA A 69 17.84 7.77 -8.63
CA ALA A 69 16.62 7.43 -9.35
C ALA A 69 15.88 8.66 -9.93
N GLY A 70 16.42 9.88 -9.79
CA GLY A 70 15.84 11.13 -10.31
C GLY A 70 14.71 11.70 -9.47
N HIS A 71 14.57 11.29 -8.19
CA HIS A 71 13.59 11.87 -7.28
C HIS A 71 14.21 12.95 -6.42
N GLU A 72 13.48 14.05 -6.25
CA GLU A 72 13.84 15.06 -5.27
C GLU A 72 13.80 14.45 -3.86
N VAL A 73 14.86 14.69 -3.07
CA VAL A 73 14.93 14.29 -1.66
C VAL A 73 14.38 15.43 -0.82
N VAL A 74 13.27 15.19 -0.14
CA VAL A 74 12.61 16.17 0.73
C VAL A 74 12.75 15.78 2.21
N GLU A 75 12.51 16.72 3.12
CA GLU A 75 12.63 16.49 4.58
C GLU A 75 11.81 15.29 5.10
N ALA A 76 10.66 15.01 4.47
CA ALA A 76 9.85 13.86 4.79
C ALA A 76 10.58 12.52 4.55
N ASP A 77 11.38 12.45 3.48
CA ASP A 77 12.18 11.26 3.15
C ASP A 77 13.30 11.05 4.16
N ILE A 78 13.92 12.15 4.67
CA ILE A 78 14.92 12.08 5.74
C ILE A 78 14.29 11.45 7.00
N ARG A 79 13.12 11.90 7.42
CA ARG A 79 12.42 11.35 8.59
C ARG A 79 12.09 9.87 8.46
N VAL A 80 11.69 9.43 7.27
CA VAL A 80 11.44 8.02 6.97
C VAL A 80 12.74 7.22 7.05
N ALA A 81 13.79 7.63 6.36
CA ALA A 81 15.07 6.93 6.36
C ALA A 81 15.71 6.83 7.76
N VAL A 82 15.57 7.90 8.57
CA VAL A 82 16.01 7.91 9.98
C VAL A 82 15.20 6.91 10.81
N GLY A 83 13.87 6.87 10.67
CA GLY A 83 12.99 5.94 11.38
C GLY A 83 13.29 4.48 11.05
N GLU A 84 13.49 4.15 9.78
CA GLU A 84 13.86 2.80 9.30
C GLU A 84 15.24 2.38 9.82
N ALA A 85 16.22 3.26 9.78
CA ALA A 85 17.56 2.99 10.26
C ALA A 85 17.63 2.77 11.79
N HIS A 86 16.73 3.36 12.57
CA HIS A 86 16.58 3.08 14.01
C HIS A 86 15.95 1.71 14.29
N SER A 87 14.97 1.32 13.49
CA SER A 87 14.22 0.06 13.66
C SER A 87 15.05 -1.18 13.30
N ALA A 88 16.11 -1.03 12.50
CA ALA A 88 16.95 -2.11 11.99
C ALA A 88 18.06 -2.59 12.97
N GLY A 89 17.95 -2.32 14.26
CA GLY A 89 18.91 -2.75 15.30
C GLY A 89 18.98 -4.27 15.56
N GLY A 90 18.25 -5.09 14.81
CA GLY A 90 18.36 -6.54 14.79
C GLY A 90 18.68 -7.03 13.38
N GLN A 91 19.73 -7.84 13.25
CA GLN A 91 20.31 -8.40 12.03
C GLN A 91 19.33 -8.56 10.86
N ALA A 92 19.42 -7.66 9.87
CA ALA A 92 18.87 -7.88 8.55
C ALA A 92 19.88 -7.36 7.52
N SER A 93 20.22 -8.20 6.55
CA SER A 93 21.00 -7.86 5.35
C SER A 93 20.51 -6.56 4.70
N PRO A 94 21.37 -5.80 3.99
CA PRO A 94 20.94 -4.62 3.26
C PRO A 94 19.95 -5.06 2.16
N ARG A 95 18.67 -5.05 2.51
CA ARG A 95 17.63 -5.07 1.49
C ARG A 95 17.66 -3.70 0.83
N ALA A 96 18.02 -3.67 -0.45
CA ALA A 96 17.79 -2.53 -1.31
C ALA A 96 16.40 -1.96 -0.97
N VAL A 97 16.32 -0.67 -0.62
CA VAL A 97 15.04 0.04 -0.49
C VAL A 97 14.44 0.04 -1.90
N ARG A 98 13.60 -0.97 -2.13
CA ARG A 98 12.88 -1.08 -3.41
C ARG A 98 11.88 0.06 -3.45
N ARG A 99 11.84 0.81 -4.56
CA ARG A 99 10.71 1.68 -4.91
C ARG A 99 9.42 0.94 -4.52
N GLY A 100 8.54 1.58 -3.73
CA GLY A 100 7.25 1.01 -3.37
C GLY A 100 7.20 0.14 -2.11
N ALA A 101 8.21 0.10 -1.25
CA ALA A 101 8.07 -0.52 0.06
C ALA A 101 7.11 0.31 0.93
N VAL A 102 5.84 -0.04 0.88
CA VAL A 102 4.81 0.57 1.72
C VAL A 102 4.99 0.07 3.15
N SER A 103 5.15 1.01 4.08
CA SER A 103 5.30 0.70 5.51
C SER A 103 3.96 0.85 6.24
N PRO A 104 3.56 -0.12 7.07
CA PRO A 104 2.34 0.01 7.87
C PRO A 104 2.48 1.13 8.90
N LYS A 105 1.43 1.96 9.02
CA LYS A 105 1.37 3.09 9.97
C LYS A 105 0.70 2.72 11.29
N THR A 106 -0.07 1.64 11.31
CA THR A 106 -0.77 1.14 12.52
C THR A 106 -0.47 -0.34 12.75
N LYS A 107 -0.75 -0.82 13.97
CA LYS A 107 -0.59 -2.24 14.31
C LYS A 107 -1.49 -3.14 13.47
N ASN A 108 -2.73 -2.71 13.21
CA ASN A 108 -3.66 -3.47 12.40
C ASN A 108 -3.22 -3.53 10.93
N GLN A 109 -2.63 -2.45 10.40
CA GLN A 109 -2.01 -2.46 9.07
C GLN A 109 -0.83 -3.44 9.00
N ALA A 110 0.04 -3.47 10.02
CA ALA A 110 1.15 -4.42 10.08
C ALA A 110 0.68 -5.88 10.12
N ARG A 111 -0.31 -6.18 10.98
CA ARG A 111 -0.95 -7.50 11.05
C ARG A 111 -1.58 -7.91 9.71
N TYR A 112 -2.28 -7.00 9.06
CA TYR A 112 -2.91 -7.26 7.76
C TYR A 112 -1.87 -7.59 6.68
N MET A 113 -0.77 -6.85 6.59
CA MET A 113 0.32 -7.13 5.66
C MET A 113 0.97 -8.49 5.96
N GLU A 114 1.19 -8.82 7.23
CA GLU A 114 1.71 -10.13 7.64
C GLU A 114 0.74 -11.26 7.27
N SER A 115 -0.57 -11.06 7.49
CA SER A 115 -1.60 -12.02 7.14
C SER A 115 -1.60 -12.34 5.64
N MET A 116 -1.50 -11.33 4.78
CA MET A 116 -1.42 -11.49 3.32
C MET A 116 -0.20 -12.31 2.85
N THR A 117 0.85 -12.41 3.66
CA THR A 117 2.01 -13.27 3.34
C THR A 117 1.82 -14.72 3.77
N ARG A 118 1.00 -14.96 4.79
CA ARG A 118 0.84 -16.28 5.42
C ARG A 118 -0.36 -17.07 4.90
N HIS A 119 -1.48 -16.38 4.60
CA HIS A 119 -2.74 -17.04 4.28
C HIS A 119 -3.09 -16.91 2.80
N PRO A 120 -3.64 -17.97 2.18
CA PRO A 120 -4.14 -17.92 0.81
C PRO A 120 -5.33 -16.98 0.61
N LEU A 121 -6.18 -16.81 1.63
CA LEU A 121 -7.34 -15.92 1.61
C LEU A 121 -7.36 -15.01 2.83
N VAL A 122 -7.41 -13.69 2.59
CA VAL A 122 -7.46 -12.69 3.66
C VAL A 122 -8.61 -11.71 3.42
N PHE A 123 -9.43 -11.50 4.43
CA PHE A 123 -10.44 -10.44 4.44
C PHE A 123 -9.89 -9.22 5.18
N GLY A 124 -9.91 -8.06 4.53
CA GLY A 124 -9.56 -6.76 5.11
C GLY A 124 -10.81 -5.90 5.29
N LEU A 125 -11.35 -5.83 6.51
CA LEU A 125 -12.64 -5.20 6.83
C LEU A 125 -12.47 -3.93 7.64
N GLY A 126 -13.24 -2.89 7.34
CA GLY A 126 -13.31 -1.70 8.17
C GLY A 126 -13.52 -0.40 7.39
N PRO A 127 -13.50 0.75 8.07
CA PRO A 127 -13.86 2.04 7.50
C PRO A 127 -12.98 2.46 6.31
N ALA A 128 -13.53 3.34 5.45
CA ALA A 128 -12.75 3.99 4.40
C ALA A 128 -11.57 4.78 4.98
N GLY A 129 -10.46 4.86 4.24
CA GLY A 129 -9.27 5.60 4.66
C GLY A 129 -8.33 4.86 5.61
N THR A 130 -8.57 3.58 5.92
CA THR A 130 -7.67 2.73 6.73
C THR A 130 -6.55 2.08 5.90
N GLY A 131 -6.52 2.32 4.58
CA GLY A 131 -5.48 1.84 3.68
C GLY A 131 -5.62 0.40 3.20
N LYS A 132 -6.77 -0.27 3.40
CA LYS A 132 -7.00 -1.67 3.01
C LYS A 132 -6.60 -1.99 1.57
N THR A 133 -7.21 -1.28 0.63
CA THR A 133 -6.96 -1.45 -0.81
C THR A 133 -5.52 -1.11 -1.16
N PHE A 134 -5.01 0.03 -0.68
CA PHE A 134 -3.65 0.47 -0.95
C PHE A 134 -2.60 -0.54 -0.46
N LEU A 135 -2.74 -1.06 0.77
CA LEU A 135 -1.84 -2.07 1.33
C LEU A 135 -1.92 -3.41 0.58
N ALA A 136 -3.12 -3.82 0.16
CA ALA A 136 -3.29 -5.02 -0.67
C ALA A 136 -2.61 -4.85 -2.03
N VAL A 137 -2.78 -3.70 -2.69
CA VAL A 137 -2.12 -3.37 -3.97
C VAL A 137 -0.60 -3.35 -3.79
N ALA A 138 -0.09 -2.74 -2.72
CA ALA A 138 1.33 -2.70 -2.41
C ALA A 138 1.92 -4.09 -2.19
N GLN A 139 1.22 -4.95 -1.44
CA GLN A 139 1.64 -6.32 -1.18
C GLN A 139 1.67 -7.14 -2.47
N GLY A 140 0.60 -7.09 -3.28
CA GLY A 140 0.49 -7.79 -4.54
C GLY A 140 1.53 -7.33 -5.56
N ALA A 141 1.73 -6.01 -5.69
CA ALA A 141 2.78 -5.44 -6.54
C ALA A 141 4.17 -5.89 -6.09
N GLY A 142 4.44 -5.91 -4.77
CA GLY A 142 5.70 -6.41 -4.21
C GLY A 142 5.93 -7.87 -4.53
N MET A 143 4.93 -8.74 -4.40
CA MET A 143 5.03 -10.15 -4.73
C MET A 143 5.26 -10.38 -6.22
N LEU A 144 4.57 -9.63 -7.10
CA LEU A 144 4.80 -9.66 -8.54
C LEU A 144 6.22 -9.22 -8.91
N LEU A 145 6.74 -8.17 -8.27
CA LEU A 145 8.10 -7.66 -8.50
C LEU A 145 9.19 -8.66 -8.07
N ARG A 146 8.91 -9.46 -7.03
CA ARG A 146 9.82 -10.52 -6.56
C ARG A 146 9.66 -11.86 -7.31
N GLY A 147 8.68 -11.95 -8.23
CA GLY A 147 8.38 -13.19 -8.95
C GLY A 147 7.76 -14.28 -8.06
N GLU A 148 7.12 -13.90 -6.96
CA GLU A 148 6.40 -14.83 -6.07
C GLU A 148 5.00 -15.19 -6.64
N VAL A 149 4.50 -14.33 -7.52
CA VAL A 149 3.29 -14.55 -8.33
C VAL A 149 3.56 -14.07 -9.76
N ASP A 150 2.85 -14.66 -10.72
CA ASP A 150 2.98 -14.33 -12.14
C ASP A 150 2.10 -13.13 -12.52
N ARG A 151 1.00 -12.92 -11.78
CA ARG A 151 0.01 -11.88 -12.11
C ARG A 151 -0.53 -11.20 -10.85
N LEU A 152 -0.86 -9.91 -11.01
CA LEU A 152 -1.67 -9.13 -10.06
C LEU A 152 -3.01 -8.82 -10.73
N ILE A 153 -4.09 -9.28 -10.13
CA ILE A 153 -5.45 -9.10 -10.64
C ILE A 153 -6.24 -8.31 -9.61
N VAL A 154 -6.77 -7.15 -10.02
CA VAL A 154 -7.67 -6.36 -9.18
C VAL A 154 -9.06 -6.38 -9.79
N THR A 155 -10.03 -6.73 -8.99
CA THR A 155 -11.43 -6.80 -9.43
C THR A 155 -12.35 -6.07 -8.45
N ARG A 156 -13.36 -5.41 -9.00
CA ARG A 156 -14.41 -4.71 -8.23
C ARG A 156 -15.79 -5.11 -8.75
N PRO A 157 -16.83 -5.15 -7.90
CA PRO A 157 -18.19 -5.20 -8.38
C PRO A 157 -18.51 -3.88 -9.10
N ALA A 158 -19.09 -3.98 -10.29
CA ALA A 158 -19.67 -2.82 -10.94
C ALA A 158 -20.98 -2.51 -10.22
N VAL A 159 -20.99 -1.48 -9.38
CA VAL A 159 -22.21 -0.99 -8.72
C VAL A 159 -22.70 0.19 -9.52
N GLU A 160 -23.90 0.09 -10.05
CA GLU A 160 -24.59 1.21 -10.65
C GLU A 160 -25.08 2.13 -9.50
N ALA A 161 -24.27 3.11 -9.10
CA ALA A 161 -24.71 4.17 -8.18
C ALA A 161 -25.69 5.12 -8.90
N GLY A 162 -26.88 4.61 -9.22
CA GLY A 162 -27.95 5.39 -9.86
C GLY A 162 -27.80 5.69 -11.35
N GLU A 163 -26.62 5.57 -11.93
CA GLU A 163 -26.36 5.72 -13.37
C GLU A 163 -26.12 4.37 -14.02
N LYS A 164 -26.99 3.97 -14.92
CA LYS A 164 -26.83 2.72 -15.66
C LYS A 164 -25.59 2.79 -16.54
N LEU A 165 -24.64 1.87 -16.38
CA LEU A 165 -23.45 1.71 -17.22
C LEU A 165 -23.76 1.78 -18.74
N GLY A 166 -25.00 1.55 -19.13
CA GLY A 166 -25.48 1.65 -20.49
C GLY A 166 -25.47 3.06 -21.11
N PHE A 167 -25.37 4.11 -20.29
CA PHE A 167 -25.40 5.51 -20.79
C PHE A 167 -24.00 6.12 -21.03
N LEU A 168 -22.92 5.49 -20.60
CA LEU A 168 -21.58 5.99 -20.88
C LEU A 168 -21.16 5.58 -22.30
N PRO A 169 -20.61 6.51 -23.12
CA PRO A 169 -20.05 6.18 -24.43
C PRO A 169 -18.76 5.37 -24.26
N GLY A 170 -18.47 4.47 -25.22
CA GLY A 170 -17.24 3.66 -25.21
C GLY A 170 -17.47 2.15 -25.05
N ASP A 171 -16.39 1.39 -25.14
CA ASP A 171 -16.42 -0.05 -24.88
C ASP A 171 -16.56 -0.35 -23.37
N LEU A 172 -16.72 -1.63 -22.99
CA LEU A 172 -16.91 -2.04 -21.60
C LEU A 172 -15.73 -1.67 -20.71
N ASN A 173 -14.51 -1.65 -21.23
CA ASN A 173 -13.30 -1.31 -20.48
C ASN A 173 -13.25 0.20 -20.22
N GLU A 174 -13.56 1.02 -21.23
CA GLU A 174 -13.64 2.48 -21.11
C GLU A 174 -14.72 2.93 -20.10
N LYS A 175 -15.84 2.21 -20.03
CA LYS A 175 -16.92 2.49 -19.07
C LYS A 175 -16.58 2.14 -17.62
N VAL A 176 -15.69 1.19 -17.41
CA VAL A 176 -15.27 0.71 -16.07
C VAL A 176 -14.06 1.48 -15.55
N ASP A 177 -13.25 2.05 -16.43
CA ASP A 177 -11.99 2.75 -16.09
C ASP A 177 -12.15 3.84 -15.00
N PRO A 178 -13.20 4.70 -14.99
CA PRO A 178 -13.37 5.69 -13.93
C PRO A 178 -13.48 5.09 -12.52
N TYR A 179 -14.12 3.94 -12.39
CA TYR A 179 -14.27 3.26 -11.09
C TYR A 179 -13.00 2.56 -10.62
N MET A 180 -12.06 2.36 -11.53
CA MET A 180 -10.76 1.74 -11.27
C MET A 180 -9.62 2.76 -11.08
N ALA A 181 -9.89 4.05 -11.27
CA ALA A 181 -8.89 5.11 -11.14
C ALA A 181 -8.09 5.04 -9.82
N PRO A 182 -8.69 4.85 -8.62
CA PRO A 182 -7.95 4.75 -7.38
C PRO A 182 -6.96 3.57 -7.33
N VAL A 183 -7.26 2.47 -8.03
CA VAL A 183 -6.38 1.32 -8.13
C VAL A 183 -5.19 1.63 -9.02
N TRP A 184 -5.45 2.29 -10.16
CA TRP A 184 -4.41 2.71 -11.10
C TRP A 184 -3.46 3.75 -10.48
N GLU A 185 -3.99 4.69 -9.71
CA GLU A 185 -3.21 5.66 -8.94
C GLU A 185 -2.29 4.95 -7.94
N ALA A 186 -2.83 4.04 -7.12
CA ALA A 186 -2.05 3.27 -6.16
C ALA A 186 -0.94 2.43 -6.83
N LEU A 187 -1.23 1.79 -7.96
CA LEU A 187 -0.23 1.04 -8.73
C LEU A 187 0.86 1.95 -9.29
N THR A 188 0.47 3.14 -9.76
CA THR A 188 1.40 4.14 -10.29
C THR A 188 2.33 4.66 -9.19
N ASP A 189 1.80 4.94 -8.01
CA ASP A 189 2.58 5.40 -6.85
C ASP A 189 3.60 4.33 -6.39
N ILE A 190 3.21 3.05 -6.46
CA ILE A 190 4.04 1.95 -5.96
C ILE A 190 5.14 1.56 -6.94
N MET A 191 4.85 1.46 -8.22
CA MET A 191 5.80 0.92 -9.20
C MET A 191 6.24 1.91 -10.28
N GLY A 192 5.62 3.09 -10.36
CA GLY A 192 5.86 4.09 -11.39
C GLY A 192 5.16 3.79 -12.72
N ALA A 193 4.79 4.85 -13.45
CA ALA A 193 3.96 4.76 -14.66
C ALA A 193 4.57 3.87 -15.77
N GLU A 194 5.88 3.95 -15.99
CA GLU A 194 6.55 3.18 -17.05
C GLU A 194 6.54 1.68 -16.76
N GLN A 195 6.85 1.27 -15.51
CA GLN A 195 6.87 -0.13 -15.12
C GLN A 195 5.45 -0.71 -15.11
N LEU A 196 4.47 0.06 -14.65
CA LEU A 196 3.06 -0.29 -14.67
C LEU A 196 2.59 -0.55 -16.12
N ARG A 197 2.89 0.36 -17.05
CA ARG A 197 2.54 0.19 -18.47
C ARG A 197 3.13 -1.07 -19.05
N ARG A 198 4.45 -1.30 -18.87
CA ARG A 198 5.12 -2.51 -19.39
C ARG A 198 4.49 -3.81 -18.89
N ARG A 199 4.10 -3.86 -17.61
CA ARG A 199 3.50 -5.06 -17.00
C ARG A 199 2.05 -5.26 -17.42
N ARG A 200 1.30 -4.16 -17.60
CA ARG A 200 -0.05 -4.18 -18.16
C ARG A 200 -0.02 -4.72 -19.60
N ASP A 201 0.88 -4.22 -20.45
CA ASP A 201 1.04 -4.65 -21.84
C ASP A 201 1.40 -6.14 -21.96
N LYS A 202 2.10 -6.69 -20.96
CA LYS A 202 2.42 -8.13 -20.86
C LYS A 202 1.29 -8.96 -20.24
N GLY A 203 0.19 -8.37 -19.79
CA GLY A 203 -0.87 -9.07 -19.08
C GLY A 203 -0.52 -9.55 -17.67
N GLU A 204 0.59 -9.06 -17.09
CA GLU A 204 0.99 -9.36 -15.71
C GLU A 204 0.15 -8.58 -14.67
N ILE A 205 -0.45 -7.45 -15.07
CA ILE A 205 -1.38 -6.66 -14.25
C ILE A 205 -2.70 -6.51 -15.00
N GLU A 206 -3.76 -6.93 -14.35
CA GLU A 206 -5.13 -6.87 -14.85
C GLU A 206 -6.03 -6.16 -13.85
N VAL A 207 -6.82 -5.20 -14.31
CA VAL A 207 -7.87 -4.55 -13.52
C VAL A 207 -9.18 -4.70 -14.29
N ALA A 208 -10.16 -5.42 -13.72
CA ALA A 208 -11.36 -5.81 -14.44
C ALA A 208 -12.57 -5.98 -13.52
N PRO A 209 -13.81 -5.80 -14.02
CA PRO A 209 -15.02 -6.09 -13.27
C PRO A 209 -15.08 -7.55 -12.79
N ILE A 210 -15.73 -7.76 -11.62
CA ILE A 210 -15.85 -9.11 -11.02
C ILE A 210 -16.53 -10.13 -11.94
N ALA A 211 -17.41 -9.68 -12.83
CA ALA A 211 -18.08 -10.54 -13.81
C ALA A 211 -17.09 -11.26 -14.74
N PHE A 212 -15.92 -10.66 -15.02
CA PHE A 212 -14.88 -11.22 -15.90
C PHE A 212 -14.07 -12.33 -15.21
N MET A 213 -14.28 -12.56 -13.94
CA MET A 213 -13.67 -13.66 -13.20
C MET A 213 -14.43 -14.99 -13.41
N ARG A 214 -15.65 -14.94 -13.97
CA ARG A 214 -16.46 -16.15 -14.19
C ARG A 214 -15.78 -17.13 -15.13
N GLY A 215 -15.74 -18.42 -14.75
CA GLY A 215 -15.17 -19.51 -15.58
C GLY A 215 -13.65 -19.57 -15.60
N ARG A 216 -12.97 -18.67 -14.91
CA ARG A 216 -11.50 -18.64 -14.82
C ARG A 216 -11.01 -19.43 -13.61
N THR A 217 -9.76 -19.89 -13.67
CA THR A 217 -8.97 -20.33 -12.52
C THR A 217 -7.80 -19.39 -12.37
N LEU A 218 -7.68 -18.75 -11.20
CA LEU A 218 -6.69 -17.70 -10.94
C LEU A 218 -5.48 -18.34 -10.24
N ALA A 219 -4.70 -19.14 -10.97
CA ALA A 219 -3.50 -19.78 -10.47
C ALA A 219 -2.29 -18.83 -10.51
N HIS A 220 -1.34 -19.00 -9.59
CA HIS A 220 -0.10 -18.23 -9.45
C HIS A 220 -0.30 -16.71 -9.52
N ALA A 221 -1.41 -16.23 -8.95
CA ALA A 221 -1.83 -14.85 -9.00
C ALA A 221 -2.06 -14.27 -7.60
N PHE A 222 -1.78 -12.97 -7.44
CA PHE A 222 -2.29 -12.19 -6.31
C PHE A 222 -3.57 -11.49 -6.76
N VAL A 223 -4.68 -11.85 -6.14
CA VAL A 223 -6.01 -11.38 -6.51
C VAL A 223 -6.55 -10.44 -5.45
N ILE A 224 -7.03 -9.27 -5.85
CA ILE A 224 -7.67 -8.31 -4.95
C ILE A 224 -9.12 -8.16 -5.39
N VAL A 225 -10.05 -8.46 -4.48
CA VAL A 225 -11.48 -8.20 -4.63
C VAL A 225 -11.80 -6.96 -3.80
N ASP A 226 -11.84 -5.81 -4.45
CA ASP A 226 -12.01 -4.51 -3.78
C ASP A 226 -13.48 -4.09 -3.75
N GLU A 227 -13.88 -3.26 -2.77
CA GLU A 227 -15.27 -2.84 -2.50
C GLU A 227 -16.25 -4.02 -2.43
N ALA A 228 -15.80 -5.09 -1.80
CA ALA A 228 -16.50 -6.37 -1.78
C ALA A 228 -17.84 -6.36 -1.02
N GLN A 229 -18.12 -5.33 -0.20
CA GLN A 229 -19.45 -5.13 0.40
C GLN A 229 -20.54 -4.96 -0.66
N ASN A 230 -20.16 -4.55 -1.86
CA ASN A 230 -21.04 -4.38 -3.00
C ASN A 230 -21.16 -5.64 -3.89
N CYS A 231 -20.54 -6.75 -3.50
CA CYS A 231 -20.75 -8.05 -4.13
C CYS A 231 -22.02 -8.71 -3.58
N SER A 232 -22.86 -9.24 -4.46
CA SER A 232 -23.91 -10.15 -4.03
C SER A 232 -23.33 -11.47 -3.49
N ARG A 233 -24.11 -12.24 -2.74
CA ARG A 233 -23.69 -13.56 -2.24
C ARG A 233 -23.24 -14.50 -3.37
N LEU A 234 -23.92 -14.44 -4.51
CA LEU A 234 -23.56 -15.24 -5.69
C LEU A 234 -22.24 -14.82 -6.30
N GLN A 235 -21.99 -13.50 -6.45
CA GLN A 235 -20.72 -12.96 -6.95
C GLN A 235 -19.58 -13.29 -5.99
N MET A 236 -19.77 -13.14 -4.68
CA MET A 236 -18.77 -13.48 -3.67
C MET A 236 -18.38 -14.96 -3.75
N LYS A 237 -19.36 -15.86 -3.74
CA LYS A 237 -19.10 -17.31 -3.91
C LYS A 237 -18.39 -17.59 -5.23
N MET A 238 -18.84 -16.97 -6.32
CA MET A 238 -18.25 -17.15 -7.64
C MET A 238 -16.76 -16.77 -7.64
N VAL A 239 -16.38 -15.59 -7.11
CA VAL A 239 -14.98 -15.13 -7.14
C VAL A 239 -14.08 -15.91 -6.17
N LEU A 240 -14.55 -16.21 -4.96
CA LEU A 240 -13.78 -17.00 -3.98
C LEU A 240 -13.41 -18.39 -4.53
N THR A 241 -14.32 -19.00 -5.29
CA THR A 241 -14.08 -20.32 -5.91
C THR A 241 -13.17 -20.25 -7.16
N ARG A 242 -12.65 -19.09 -7.52
CA ARG A 242 -11.62 -18.91 -8.59
C ARG A 242 -10.20 -19.06 -8.07
N LEU A 243 -10.00 -19.10 -6.76
CA LEU A 243 -8.68 -19.29 -6.16
C LEU A 243 -8.06 -20.59 -6.69
N GLY A 244 -6.93 -20.45 -7.37
CA GLY A 244 -6.20 -21.57 -7.98
C GLY A 244 -4.91 -21.89 -7.22
N GLU A 245 -4.16 -22.85 -7.73
CA GLU A 245 -2.88 -23.27 -7.17
C GLU A 245 -1.89 -22.09 -7.11
N GLY A 246 -1.16 -21.95 -6.00
CA GLY A 246 -0.16 -20.90 -5.80
C GLY A 246 -0.72 -19.48 -5.76
N ALA A 247 -2.06 -19.32 -5.77
CA ALA A 247 -2.67 -18.01 -5.71
C ALA A 247 -2.89 -17.53 -4.28
N ARG A 248 -2.97 -16.20 -4.14
CA ARG A 248 -3.41 -15.51 -2.92
C ARG A 248 -4.54 -14.58 -3.28
N MET A 249 -5.55 -14.50 -2.41
CA MET A 249 -6.69 -13.63 -2.61
C MET A 249 -6.91 -12.76 -1.38
N VAL A 250 -7.11 -11.47 -1.64
CA VAL A 250 -7.42 -10.47 -0.62
C VAL A 250 -8.77 -9.85 -0.95
N VAL A 251 -9.68 -9.88 0.00
CA VAL A 251 -11.02 -9.32 -0.15
C VAL A 251 -11.13 -8.10 0.77
N THR A 252 -11.25 -6.91 0.19
CA THR A 252 -11.34 -5.66 0.93
C THR A 252 -12.76 -5.09 0.88
N GLY A 253 -13.21 -4.51 1.99
CA GLY A 253 -14.52 -3.88 2.02
C GLY A 253 -14.86 -3.20 3.34
N ASP A 254 -15.87 -2.35 3.28
CA ASP A 254 -16.49 -1.70 4.43
C ASP A 254 -17.95 -2.20 4.60
N PRO A 255 -18.22 -3.06 5.59
CA PRO A 255 -19.57 -3.57 5.78
C PRO A 255 -20.63 -2.51 6.09
N THR A 256 -20.21 -1.27 6.37
CA THR A 256 -21.12 -0.14 6.66
C THR A 256 -21.48 0.67 5.42
N GLN A 257 -20.73 0.52 4.32
CA GLN A 257 -20.90 1.27 3.08
C GLN A 257 -21.42 0.36 1.95
N ILE A 258 -22.63 -0.12 2.09
CA ILE A 258 -23.26 -1.01 1.11
C ILE A 258 -24.13 -0.20 0.17
N ASP A 259 -23.76 -0.12 -1.11
CA ASP A 259 -24.47 0.61 -2.16
C ASP A 259 -25.48 -0.26 -2.95
N LEU A 260 -25.66 -1.53 -2.54
CA LEU A 260 -26.66 -2.42 -3.15
C LEU A 260 -28.08 -1.94 -2.84
N LEU A 261 -29.00 -2.12 -3.78
CA LEU A 261 -30.42 -1.79 -3.62
C LEU A 261 -31.02 -2.41 -2.34
N ASN A 262 -30.62 -3.63 -2.00
CA ASN A 262 -30.94 -4.27 -0.75
C ASN A 262 -29.63 -4.62 -0.02
N PRO A 263 -29.28 -3.94 1.07
CA PRO A 263 -28.05 -4.21 1.82
C PRO A 263 -27.92 -5.66 2.34
N ARG A 264 -29.06 -6.38 2.52
CA ARG A 264 -29.07 -7.79 2.94
C ARG A 264 -28.51 -8.74 1.87
N ASP A 265 -28.42 -8.29 0.63
CA ASP A 265 -27.87 -9.09 -0.48
C ASP A 265 -26.33 -9.04 -0.53
N SER A 266 -25.68 -8.19 0.30
CA SER A 266 -24.23 -8.15 0.41
C SER A 266 -23.68 -9.53 0.82
N GLY A 267 -22.75 -10.00 0.00
CA GLY A 267 -22.09 -11.29 0.21
C GLY A 267 -20.90 -11.22 1.17
N LEU A 268 -20.36 -10.03 1.46
CA LEU A 268 -19.14 -9.88 2.26
C LEU A 268 -19.34 -10.38 3.69
N ALA A 269 -20.32 -9.83 4.40
CA ALA A 269 -20.58 -10.21 5.79
C ALA A 269 -20.94 -11.71 5.91
N HIS A 270 -21.73 -12.23 4.97
CA HIS A 270 -22.06 -13.65 4.91
C HIS A 270 -20.82 -14.51 4.65
N ALA A 271 -19.94 -14.13 3.70
CA ALA A 271 -18.72 -14.89 3.44
C ALA A 271 -17.79 -14.94 4.66
N VAL A 272 -17.62 -13.80 5.35
CA VAL A 272 -16.83 -13.74 6.58
C VAL A 272 -17.45 -14.65 7.66
N SER A 273 -18.77 -14.62 7.87
CA SER A 273 -19.42 -15.42 8.92
C SER A 273 -19.27 -16.94 8.75
N ILE A 274 -19.11 -17.42 7.50
CA ILE A 274 -18.96 -18.86 7.23
C ILE A 274 -17.53 -19.30 7.02
N LEU A 275 -16.61 -18.38 6.72
CA LEU A 275 -15.20 -18.71 6.41
C LEU A 275 -14.23 -18.33 7.53
N GLU A 276 -14.61 -17.49 8.47
CA GLU A 276 -13.77 -17.19 9.64
C GLU A 276 -13.54 -18.47 10.45
N GLY A 277 -12.27 -18.80 10.69
CA GLY A 277 -11.85 -20.04 11.35
C GLY A 277 -11.62 -21.23 10.41
N VAL A 278 -11.88 -21.10 9.11
CA VAL A 278 -11.48 -22.09 8.12
C VAL A 278 -9.95 -22.01 7.93
N GLU A 279 -9.27 -23.15 7.88
CA GLU A 279 -7.85 -23.22 7.64
C GLU A 279 -7.45 -22.51 6.32
N GLY A 280 -6.43 -21.66 6.37
CA GLY A 280 -5.99 -20.87 5.23
C GLY A 280 -6.73 -19.54 5.07
N VAL A 281 -7.69 -19.21 5.93
CA VAL A 281 -8.45 -17.95 5.92
C VAL A 281 -8.08 -17.10 7.14
N ASP A 282 -7.79 -15.81 6.93
CA ASP A 282 -7.67 -14.85 8.03
C ASP A 282 -8.55 -13.62 7.79
N VAL A 283 -8.95 -12.98 8.89
CA VAL A 283 -9.81 -11.79 8.88
C VAL A 283 -9.14 -10.67 9.66
N ALA A 284 -8.66 -9.67 8.94
CA ALA A 284 -8.10 -8.45 9.51
C ALA A 284 -9.20 -7.39 9.62
N ARG A 285 -9.40 -6.87 10.84
CA ARG A 285 -10.40 -5.84 11.13
C ARG A 285 -9.72 -4.53 11.46
N PHE A 286 -10.08 -3.50 10.72
CA PHE A 286 -9.67 -2.12 10.95
C PHE A 286 -10.75 -1.36 11.68
N THR A 287 -10.32 -0.38 12.45
CA THR A 287 -11.19 0.48 13.25
C THR A 287 -10.99 1.96 12.87
N ALA A 288 -11.80 2.84 13.42
CA ALA A 288 -11.64 4.27 13.21
C ALA A 288 -10.24 4.80 13.62
N THR A 289 -9.54 4.12 14.53
CA THR A 289 -8.18 4.49 14.94
C THR A 289 -7.11 4.20 13.88
N ASP A 290 -7.43 3.36 12.89
CA ASP A 290 -6.54 3.03 11.78
C ASP A 290 -6.69 3.99 10.58
N VAL A 291 -7.63 4.94 10.66
CA VAL A 291 -7.88 5.91 9.59
C VAL A 291 -6.70 6.88 9.49
N VAL A 292 -6.05 6.88 8.33
CA VAL A 292 -4.96 7.81 8.01
C VAL A 292 -5.50 8.85 7.05
N ARG A 293 -5.85 10.02 7.59
CA ARG A 293 -6.43 11.14 6.82
C ARG A 293 -5.75 12.47 7.19
N HIS A 294 -5.90 13.43 6.31
CA HIS A 294 -5.52 14.81 6.63
C HIS A 294 -6.35 15.32 7.82
N PRO A 295 -5.76 16.01 8.83
CA PRO A 295 -6.49 16.45 10.03
C PRO A 295 -7.73 17.30 9.75
N LEU A 296 -7.75 18.06 8.64
CA LEU A 296 -8.93 18.81 8.22
C LEU A 296 -10.06 17.88 7.77
N VAL A 297 -9.76 16.81 7.04
CA VAL A 297 -10.78 15.86 6.57
C VAL A 297 -11.44 15.16 7.75
N GLU A 298 -10.68 14.81 8.79
CA GLU A 298 -11.25 14.25 10.03
C GLU A 298 -12.24 15.23 10.69
N ARG A 299 -11.90 16.52 10.73
CA ARG A 299 -12.80 17.55 11.28
C ARG A 299 -14.05 17.75 10.43
N ILE A 300 -13.92 17.69 9.10
CA ILE A 300 -15.06 17.77 8.19
C ILE A 300 -16.02 16.60 8.43
N VAL A 301 -15.52 15.35 8.46
CA VAL A 301 -16.36 14.17 8.71
C VAL A 301 -17.09 14.28 10.04
N LYS A 302 -16.38 14.63 11.13
CA LYS A 302 -17.01 14.82 12.45
C LYS A 302 -18.12 15.88 12.44
N ALA A 303 -17.96 16.96 11.65
CA ALA A 303 -18.98 17.99 11.54
C ALA A 303 -20.24 17.48 10.83
N TYR A 304 -20.10 16.72 9.74
CA TYR A 304 -21.23 16.11 9.04
C TYR A 304 -21.92 15.03 9.89
N ASP A 305 -21.18 14.20 10.60
CA ASP A 305 -21.74 13.17 11.50
C ASP A 305 -22.56 13.81 12.62
N ALA A 306 -22.10 14.93 13.18
CA ALA A 306 -22.81 15.67 14.22
C ALA A 306 -24.12 16.27 13.68
N ASP A 307 -24.13 16.83 12.47
CA ASP A 307 -25.33 17.37 11.82
C ASP A 307 -26.35 16.26 11.52
N ALA A 308 -25.89 15.12 10.98
CA ALA A 308 -26.74 13.95 10.73
C ALA A 308 -27.40 13.43 12.02
N ALA A 309 -26.66 13.39 13.14
CA ALA A 309 -27.21 12.97 14.42
C ALA A 309 -28.29 13.94 14.94
N LEU A 310 -28.12 15.26 14.73
CA LEU A 310 -29.13 16.25 15.08
C LEU A 310 -30.42 16.09 14.24
N LEU A 311 -30.29 15.77 12.96
CA LEU A 311 -31.44 15.54 12.06
C LEU A 311 -32.17 14.22 12.33
N ALA A 312 -31.46 13.22 12.88
CA ALA A 312 -32.04 11.91 13.22
C ALA A 312 -32.81 11.88 14.56
N THR A 313 -32.74 12.95 15.38
CA THR A 313 -33.47 13.04 16.64
C THR A 313 -34.89 13.52 16.35
N PRO A 314 -35.94 12.69 16.53
CA PRO A 314 -37.33 13.14 16.34
C PRO A 314 -37.66 14.24 17.35
N ARG A 315 -38.26 15.32 16.88
CA ARG A 315 -38.88 16.35 17.76
C ARG A 315 -40.15 15.84 18.40
#